data_a2e9dbc7390a280203e9c4f038d71abd
#
_entry.id   a2e9dbc7390a280203e9c4f038d71abd
#
_cell.length_a   1.000
_cell.length_b   1.000
_cell.length_c   1.000
_cell.angle_alpha   90.00
_cell.angle_beta   90.00
_cell.angle_gamma   90.00
#
_symmetry.space_group_name_H-M   'P 1'
#
loop_
_entity.id
_entity.type
_entity.pdbx_description
1 polymer ?
#
loop_
_entity_poly.entity_id
_entity_poly.type
_entity_poly.pdbx_seq_one_letter_code
_entity_poly.pdbx_strand_id
1 'polypeptide(L)'
;DSGCFNHIHLRENLILGKNFTTEGNSQNVDDNFGHGTHVAGIIHSIIPEAQLLIVKVLDRYGKGNIEDVTEGIYYAIEKNVDIINISISFEDEDKEMEEAIQLAKDKNIPVICAAGNNNVIEYPAQYGISAGSLDPTSGNISEFCSKDCVIYAPGENVTSTYLNDSYETMTGTSMATAKVTGYIAKEIKNKRDIVKFVEENKYIYKGVVGV
;
A
#
# COMPACT_ATOMS: atom_id res chain seq x y z
N ASP A 1 -2.59 -7.36 -0.79
CA ASP A 1 -1.89 -7.40 -2.06
C ASP A 1 -1.73 -8.84 -2.58
N SER A 2 -0.87 -9.08 -3.59
CA SER A 2 -0.65 -10.41 -4.18
C SER A 2 0.17 -11.39 -3.32
N GLY A 3 0.55 -10.99 -2.11
CA GLY A 3 1.46 -11.72 -1.23
C GLY A 3 2.83 -11.06 -1.16
N CYS A 4 3.84 -11.80 -0.70
CA CYS A 4 5.23 -11.35 -0.74
C CYS A 4 6.17 -12.52 -0.98
N PHE A 5 7.07 -12.37 -1.96
CA PHE A 5 8.17 -13.30 -2.16
C PHE A 5 9.18 -13.19 -1.00
N ASN A 6 9.76 -14.29 -0.59
CA ASN A 6 10.78 -14.32 0.46
C ASN A 6 12.12 -13.75 -0.03
N HIS A 7 12.07 -12.49 -0.49
CA HIS A 7 13.20 -11.78 -1.09
C HIS A 7 14.33 -11.56 -0.07
N ILE A 8 15.58 -11.68 -0.51
CA ILE A 8 16.78 -11.59 0.36
C ILE A 8 16.82 -10.30 1.20
N HIS A 9 16.27 -9.20 0.68
CA HIS A 9 16.23 -7.91 1.39
C HIS A 9 14.99 -7.71 2.27
N LEU A 10 13.99 -8.60 2.21
CA LEU A 10 12.73 -8.46 2.95
C LEU A 10 12.54 -9.51 4.04
N ARG A 11 13.12 -10.69 3.87
CA ARG A 11 12.82 -11.91 4.65
C ARG A 11 12.92 -11.74 6.16
N GLU A 12 13.77 -10.84 6.66
CA GLU A 12 13.93 -10.60 8.11
C GLU A 12 12.82 -9.72 8.69
N ASN A 13 12.08 -9.05 7.81
CA ASN A 13 10.98 -8.14 8.17
C ASN A 13 9.60 -8.76 7.95
N LEU A 14 9.51 -9.91 7.26
CA LEU A 14 8.24 -10.51 6.90
C LEU A 14 7.59 -11.21 8.10
N ILE A 15 6.33 -10.86 8.35
CA ILE A 15 5.43 -11.61 9.23
C ILE A 15 4.42 -12.31 8.32
N LEU A 16 4.40 -13.65 8.36
CA LEU A 16 3.43 -14.42 7.60
C LEU A 16 2.03 -14.17 8.16
N GLY A 17 1.20 -13.57 7.34
CA GLY A 17 -0.17 -13.25 7.69
C GLY A 17 -1.16 -14.33 7.22
N LYS A 18 -2.09 -13.94 6.34
CA LYS A 18 -3.16 -14.83 5.87
C LYS A 18 -3.41 -14.63 4.37
N ASN A 19 -3.71 -15.72 3.71
CA ASN A 19 -4.18 -15.77 2.33
C ASN A 19 -5.71 -15.90 2.33
N PHE A 20 -6.38 -14.93 1.73
CA PHE A 20 -7.83 -14.88 1.56
C PHE A 20 -8.29 -15.35 0.18
N THR A 21 -7.34 -15.53 -0.77
CA THR A 21 -7.66 -16.02 -2.11
C THR A 21 -8.01 -17.51 -2.09
N THR A 22 -8.59 -17.98 -3.16
CA THR A 22 -8.87 -19.42 -3.37
C THR A 22 -7.64 -20.24 -3.75
N GLU A 23 -6.46 -19.61 -3.87
CA GLU A 23 -5.22 -20.27 -4.27
C GLU A 23 -4.43 -20.82 -3.07
N GLY A 24 -4.21 -22.12 -3.05
CA GLY A 24 -3.41 -22.77 -2.00
C GLY A 24 -4.12 -22.84 -0.64
N ASN A 25 -3.35 -22.80 0.43
CA ASN A 25 -3.89 -22.79 1.79
C ASN A 25 -3.87 -21.38 2.40
N SER A 26 -4.63 -21.18 3.46
CA SER A 26 -4.80 -19.87 4.12
C SER A 26 -3.53 -19.30 4.77
N GLN A 27 -2.46 -20.08 4.88
CA GLN A 27 -1.17 -19.63 5.42
C GLN A 27 -0.15 -19.33 4.31
N ASN A 28 -0.45 -19.69 3.07
CA ASN A 28 0.44 -19.42 1.95
C ASN A 28 0.26 -18.00 1.42
N VAL A 29 1.15 -17.12 1.83
CA VAL A 29 1.18 -15.72 1.39
C VAL A 29 2.27 -15.46 0.33
N ASP A 30 2.82 -16.51 -0.29
CA ASP A 30 3.80 -16.38 -1.35
C ASP A 30 3.23 -15.57 -2.52
N ASP A 31 4.06 -14.69 -3.04
CA ASP A 31 3.73 -13.87 -4.19
C ASP A 31 4.11 -14.61 -5.49
N ASN A 32 3.15 -14.77 -6.38
CA ASN A 32 3.36 -15.36 -7.70
C ASN A 32 3.07 -14.35 -8.84
N PHE A 33 2.72 -13.12 -8.48
CA PHE A 33 2.46 -12.02 -9.42
C PHE A 33 3.55 -10.95 -9.39
N GLY A 34 4.06 -10.63 -8.19
CA GLY A 34 5.20 -9.73 -7.97
C GLY A 34 4.83 -8.34 -7.46
N HIS A 35 3.58 -7.91 -7.58
CA HIS A 35 3.16 -6.57 -7.19
C HIS A 35 3.27 -6.36 -5.67
N GLY A 36 2.84 -7.31 -4.84
CA GLY A 36 2.94 -7.20 -3.39
C GLY A 36 4.39 -7.18 -2.90
N THR A 37 5.27 -7.96 -3.53
CA THR A 37 6.72 -7.93 -3.26
C THR A 37 7.33 -6.58 -3.60
N HIS A 38 6.89 -5.96 -4.70
CA HIS A 38 7.34 -4.65 -5.12
C HIS A 38 6.90 -3.56 -4.13
N VAL A 39 5.64 -3.57 -3.72
CA VAL A 39 5.06 -2.68 -2.70
C VAL A 39 5.80 -2.82 -1.36
N ALA A 40 6.02 -4.06 -0.90
CA ALA A 40 6.75 -4.35 0.33
C ALA A 40 8.18 -3.77 0.31
N GLY A 41 8.88 -3.89 -0.81
CA GLY A 41 10.22 -3.34 -0.99
C GLY A 41 10.27 -1.82 -0.93
N ILE A 42 9.27 -1.13 -1.48
CA ILE A 42 9.18 0.33 -1.38
C ILE A 42 9.03 0.75 0.09
N ILE A 43 8.13 0.13 0.83
CA ILE A 43 7.92 0.44 2.25
C ILE A 43 9.22 0.17 3.03
N HIS A 44 9.83 -1.00 2.83
CA HIS A 44 11.09 -1.36 3.49
C HIS A 44 12.22 -0.39 3.19
N SER A 45 12.36 0.09 1.95
CA SER A 45 13.41 1.05 1.57
C SER A 45 13.31 2.38 2.33
N ILE A 46 12.10 2.76 2.77
CA ILE A 46 11.84 3.99 3.51
C ILE A 46 11.98 3.77 5.02
N ILE A 47 11.49 2.65 5.54
CA ILE A 47 11.55 2.28 6.95
C ILE A 47 12.03 0.82 7.12
N PRO A 48 13.35 0.58 7.05
CA PRO A 48 13.93 -0.78 7.04
C PRO A 48 13.64 -1.61 8.29
N GLU A 49 13.34 -0.98 9.39
CA GLU A 49 13.02 -1.64 10.66
C GLU A 49 11.53 -2.04 10.80
N ALA A 50 10.66 -1.65 9.87
CA ALA A 50 9.25 -2.02 9.93
C ALA A 50 9.06 -3.53 9.77
N GLN A 51 8.16 -4.10 10.55
CA GLN A 51 7.67 -5.46 10.34
C GLN A 51 6.50 -5.42 9.34
N LEU A 52 6.54 -6.27 8.35
CA LEU A 52 5.57 -6.31 7.26
C LEU A 52 4.65 -7.52 7.42
N LEU A 53 3.45 -7.32 7.93
CA LEU A 53 2.40 -8.34 7.98
C LEU A 53 1.82 -8.52 6.58
N ILE A 54 2.02 -9.68 5.99
CA ILE A 54 1.60 -9.97 4.63
C ILE A 54 0.19 -10.53 4.60
N VAL A 55 -0.71 -9.80 3.96
CA VAL A 55 -2.12 -10.20 3.74
C VAL A 55 -2.32 -10.36 2.24
N LYS A 56 -2.50 -11.63 1.80
CA LYS A 56 -2.68 -11.96 0.39
C LYS A 56 -4.18 -11.96 0.05
N VAL A 57 -4.57 -11.06 -0.85
CA VAL A 57 -5.94 -10.85 -1.33
C VAL A 57 -6.04 -10.84 -2.86
N LEU A 58 -4.89 -10.92 -3.55
CA LEU A 58 -4.81 -11.07 -5.01
C LEU A 58 -4.18 -12.41 -5.36
N ASP A 59 -4.72 -13.03 -6.42
CA ASP A 59 -4.23 -14.28 -6.98
C ASP A 59 -2.93 -14.09 -7.81
N ARG A 60 -2.46 -15.18 -8.44
CA ARG A 60 -1.29 -15.19 -9.33
C ARG A 60 -1.42 -14.35 -10.59
N TYR A 61 -2.60 -13.86 -10.90
CA TYR A 61 -2.88 -12.99 -12.04
C TYR A 61 -3.10 -11.54 -11.61
N GLY A 62 -2.90 -11.23 -10.33
CA GLY A 62 -3.14 -9.90 -9.76
C GLY A 62 -4.62 -9.55 -9.63
N LYS A 63 -5.51 -10.58 -9.60
CA LYS A 63 -6.95 -10.39 -9.47
C LYS A 63 -7.39 -10.72 -8.04
N GLY A 64 -8.31 -9.92 -7.54
CA GLY A 64 -8.97 -10.12 -6.25
C GLY A 64 -10.40 -9.62 -6.30
N ASN A 65 -11.15 -9.89 -5.26
CA ASN A 65 -12.50 -9.39 -5.06
C ASN A 65 -12.55 -8.46 -3.84
N ILE A 66 -13.62 -7.70 -3.74
CA ILE A 66 -13.82 -6.72 -2.66
C ILE A 66 -13.91 -7.43 -1.31
N GLU A 67 -14.57 -8.57 -1.24
CA GLU A 67 -14.77 -9.36 -0.03
C GLU A 67 -13.44 -9.82 0.58
N ASP A 68 -12.52 -10.35 -0.23
CA ASP A 68 -11.20 -10.80 0.24
C ASP A 68 -10.37 -9.63 0.78
N VAL A 69 -10.48 -8.44 0.15
CA VAL A 69 -9.79 -7.22 0.63
C VAL A 69 -10.40 -6.75 1.95
N THR A 70 -11.72 -6.74 2.07
CA THR A 70 -12.44 -6.33 3.28
C THR A 70 -12.11 -7.25 4.45
N GLU A 71 -12.12 -8.55 4.26
CA GLU A 71 -11.67 -9.54 5.26
C GLU A 71 -10.20 -9.36 5.63
N GLY A 72 -9.34 -9.00 4.66
CA GLY A 72 -7.94 -8.64 4.88
C GLY A 72 -7.78 -7.42 5.79
N ILE A 73 -8.64 -6.41 5.65
CA ILE A 73 -8.66 -5.22 6.53
C ILE A 73 -9.04 -5.62 7.95
N TYR A 74 -10.12 -6.39 8.14
CA TYR A 74 -10.52 -6.88 9.47
C TYR A 74 -9.41 -7.70 10.13
N TYR A 75 -8.76 -8.58 9.37
CA TYR A 75 -7.63 -9.35 9.87
C TYR A 75 -6.46 -8.47 10.32
N ALA A 76 -6.09 -7.46 9.55
CA ALA A 76 -5.04 -6.52 9.93
C ALA A 76 -5.40 -5.75 11.22
N ILE A 77 -6.66 -5.34 11.38
CA ILE A 77 -7.17 -4.70 12.59
C ILE A 77 -7.07 -5.66 13.80
N GLU A 78 -7.44 -6.93 13.63
CA GLU A 78 -7.32 -7.96 14.69
C GLU A 78 -5.87 -8.15 15.13
N LYS A 79 -4.91 -8.06 14.19
CA LYS A 79 -3.46 -8.15 14.46
C LYS A 79 -2.87 -6.90 15.10
N ASN A 80 -3.67 -5.84 15.30
CA ASN A 80 -3.26 -4.58 15.90
C ASN A 80 -2.05 -3.96 15.19
N VAL A 81 -2.09 -3.90 13.86
CA VAL A 81 -1.05 -3.24 13.07
C VAL A 81 -1.06 -1.72 13.31
N ASP A 82 0.07 -1.06 13.12
CA ASP A 82 0.18 0.39 13.30
C ASP A 82 -0.34 1.17 12.09
N ILE A 83 -0.38 0.55 10.90
CA ILE A 83 -0.80 1.16 9.62
C ILE A 83 -1.20 0.08 8.64
N ILE A 84 -2.17 0.38 7.76
CA ILE A 84 -2.60 -0.50 6.66
C ILE A 84 -2.27 0.16 5.32
N ASN A 85 -1.61 -0.59 4.43
CA ASN A 85 -1.36 -0.21 3.03
C ASN A 85 -2.26 -1.01 2.11
N ILE A 86 -3.06 -0.34 1.28
CA ILE A 86 -3.91 -0.95 0.27
C ILE A 86 -3.53 -0.39 -1.11
N SER A 87 -2.65 -1.10 -1.83
CA SER A 87 -2.20 -0.73 -3.18
C SER A 87 -3.07 -1.35 -4.27
N ILE A 88 -4.38 -1.39 -4.02
CA ILE A 88 -5.42 -1.97 -4.87
C ILE A 88 -6.57 -0.97 -4.96
N SER A 89 -7.29 -0.95 -6.09
CA SER A 89 -8.48 -0.12 -6.26
C SER A 89 -9.60 -0.86 -7.01
N PHE A 90 -10.83 -0.42 -6.78
CA PHE A 90 -12.06 -0.90 -7.39
C PHE A 90 -12.91 0.28 -7.86
N GLU A 91 -13.68 0.09 -8.92
CA GLU A 91 -14.58 1.13 -9.44
C GLU A 91 -15.86 1.26 -8.59
N ASP A 92 -16.34 0.15 -8.06
CA ASP A 92 -17.58 0.09 -7.30
C ASP A 92 -17.39 0.38 -5.81
N GLU A 93 -18.35 1.09 -5.23
CA GLU A 93 -18.44 1.27 -3.79
C GLU A 93 -18.85 -0.03 -3.08
N ASP A 94 -18.34 -0.21 -1.86
CA ASP A 94 -18.74 -1.32 -1.02
C ASP A 94 -18.89 -0.86 0.44
N LYS A 95 -20.06 -1.11 0.99
CA LYS A 95 -20.41 -0.63 2.33
C LYS A 95 -19.68 -1.35 3.44
N GLU A 96 -19.43 -2.64 3.29
CA GLU A 96 -18.70 -3.43 4.29
C GLU A 96 -17.22 -3.02 4.34
N MET A 97 -16.63 -2.72 3.19
CA MET A 97 -15.29 -2.15 3.10
C MET A 97 -15.21 -0.76 3.75
N GLU A 98 -16.23 0.09 3.54
CA GLU A 98 -16.33 1.39 4.23
C GLU A 98 -16.36 1.20 5.74
N GLU A 99 -17.20 0.29 6.25
CA GLU A 99 -17.32 -0.02 7.67
C GLU A 99 -15.99 -0.58 8.24
N ALA A 100 -15.29 -1.43 7.51
CA ALA A 100 -13.98 -1.95 7.91
C ALA A 100 -12.92 -0.83 8.03
N ILE A 101 -12.88 0.09 7.07
CA ILE A 101 -11.95 1.24 7.11
C ILE A 101 -12.34 2.20 8.24
N GLN A 102 -13.62 2.44 8.47
CA GLN A 102 -14.07 3.25 9.60
C GLN A 102 -13.67 2.61 10.94
N LEU A 103 -13.80 1.30 11.08
CA LEU A 103 -13.33 0.57 12.28
C LEU A 103 -11.81 0.73 12.48
N ALA A 104 -11.01 0.69 11.41
CA ALA A 104 -9.57 0.95 11.51
C ALA A 104 -9.29 2.37 12.02
N LYS A 105 -9.99 3.38 11.46
CA LYS A 105 -9.88 4.78 11.91
C LYS A 105 -10.25 4.94 13.39
N ASP A 106 -11.32 4.31 13.84
CA ASP A 106 -11.78 4.36 15.24
C ASP A 106 -10.75 3.76 16.21
N LYS A 107 -9.92 2.85 15.70
CA LYS A 107 -8.77 2.27 16.42
C LYS A 107 -7.46 3.05 16.23
N ASN A 108 -7.51 4.21 15.58
CA ASN A 108 -6.33 5.02 15.24
C ASN A 108 -5.32 4.29 14.33
N ILE A 109 -5.79 3.39 13.47
CA ILE A 109 -4.98 2.72 12.45
C ILE A 109 -5.19 3.46 11.13
N PRO A 110 -4.24 4.27 10.63
CA PRO A 110 -4.37 4.91 9.33
C PRO A 110 -4.39 3.87 8.21
N VAL A 111 -5.30 4.06 7.25
CA VAL A 111 -5.43 3.22 6.06
C VAL A 111 -5.06 4.04 4.84
N ILE A 112 -3.95 3.70 4.20
CA ILE A 112 -3.42 4.39 3.02
C ILE A 112 -3.83 3.59 1.78
N CYS A 113 -4.53 4.25 0.86
CA CYS A 113 -5.15 3.59 -0.28
C CYS A 113 -4.68 4.19 -1.61
N ALA A 114 -4.40 3.33 -2.58
CA ALA A 114 -4.12 3.77 -3.94
C ALA A 114 -5.34 4.44 -4.56
N ALA A 115 -5.14 5.64 -5.10
CA ALA A 115 -6.24 6.44 -5.65
C ALA A 115 -6.88 5.83 -6.92
N GLY A 116 -6.22 4.87 -7.57
CA GLY A 116 -6.60 4.38 -8.90
C GLY A 116 -5.81 5.08 -10.02
N ASN A 117 -5.89 4.51 -11.23
CA ASN A 117 -5.11 4.97 -12.37
C ASN A 117 -5.99 5.45 -13.55
N ASN A 118 -7.21 5.90 -13.26
CA ASN A 118 -8.21 6.29 -14.26
C ASN A 118 -8.65 7.77 -14.11
N ASN A 119 -7.80 8.63 -13.52
CA ASN A 119 -8.08 10.06 -13.26
C ASN A 119 -9.25 10.35 -12.30
N VAL A 120 -9.74 9.35 -11.61
CA VAL A 120 -10.75 9.45 -10.55
C VAL A 120 -10.21 8.81 -9.28
N ILE A 121 -10.79 9.15 -8.14
CA ILE A 121 -10.48 8.44 -6.90
C ILE A 121 -11.41 7.24 -6.82
N GLU A 122 -10.82 6.05 -6.94
CA GLU A 122 -11.50 4.77 -6.83
C GLU A 122 -11.60 4.32 -5.35
N TYR A 123 -12.31 3.23 -5.11
CA TYR A 123 -12.43 2.63 -3.79
C TYR A 123 -11.28 1.62 -3.55
N PRO A 124 -10.77 1.50 -2.33
CA PRO A 124 -11.23 2.12 -1.08
C PRO A 124 -10.65 3.52 -0.77
N ALA A 125 -9.96 4.16 -1.71
CA ALA A 125 -9.30 5.44 -1.44
C ALA A 125 -10.29 6.58 -1.09
N GLN A 126 -11.55 6.45 -1.49
CA GLN A 126 -12.61 7.39 -1.07
C GLN A 126 -12.93 7.28 0.42
N TYR A 127 -12.67 6.12 1.03
CA TYR A 127 -12.92 5.89 2.47
C TYR A 127 -11.68 6.13 3.32
N GLY A 128 -10.47 5.91 2.77
CA GLY A 128 -9.19 6.02 3.47
C GLY A 128 -8.43 7.32 3.21
N ILE A 129 -7.11 7.26 3.36
CA ILE A 129 -6.19 8.33 2.94
C ILE A 129 -5.78 8.03 1.50
N SER A 130 -6.36 8.77 0.54
CA SER A 130 -6.06 8.58 -0.88
C SER A 130 -4.65 9.06 -1.22
N ALA A 131 -3.81 8.15 -1.72
CA ALA A 131 -2.46 8.43 -2.18
C ALA A 131 -2.42 8.49 -3.70
N GLY A 132 -2.04 9.65 -4.24
CA GLY A 132 -1.88 9.91 -5.66
C GLY A 132 -0.43 9.85 -6.12
N SER A 133 -0.25 9.70 -7.43
CA SER A 133 1.06 9.58 -8.08
C SER A 133 1.57 10.91 -8.60
N LEU A 134 2.89 11.13 -8.47
CA LEU A 134 3.65 12.20 -9.11
C LEU A 134 4.63 11.61 -10.12
N ASP A 135 4.85 12.33 -11.21
CA ASP A 135 5.99 12.14 -12.07
C ASP A 135 7.26 12.68 -11.36
N PRO A 136 8.26 11.85 -11.07
CA PRO A 136 9.46 12.27 -10.33
C PRO A 136 10.33 13.25 -11.12
N THR A 137 10.17 13.33 -12.44
CA THR A 137 10.97 14.20 -13.32
C THR A 137 10.43 15.62 -13.34
N SER A 138 9.13 15.78 -13.57
CA SER A 138 8.47 17.08 -13.65
C SER A 138 7.96 17.58 -12.30
N GLY A 139 7.72 16.67 -11.36
CA GLY A 139 7.05 16.95 -10.09
C GLY A 139 5.54 17.18 -10.23
N ASN A 140 4.98 17.01 -11.40
CA ASN A 140 3.54 17.15 -11.63
C ASN A 140 2.78 15.89 -11.20
N ILE A 141 1.48 16.04 -10.97
CA ILE A 141 0.59 14.88 -10.78
C ILE A 141 0.62 14.06 -12.07
N SER A 142 0.79 12.74 -11.94
CA SER A 142 0.82 11.79 -13.05
C SER A 142 -0.45 11.90 -13.91
N GLU A 143 -0.33 11.77 -15.23
CA GLU A 143 -1.46 11.96 -16.16
C GLU A 143 -2.64 11.03 -15.90
N PHE A 144 -2.38 9.83 -15.36
CA PHE A 144 -3.39 8.83 -15.00
C PHE A 144 -4.01 9.04 -13.63
N CYS A 145 -3.52 9.97 -12.81
CA CYS A 145 -3.90 10.12 -11.41
C CYS A 145 -4.88 11.27 -11.20
N SER A 146 -5.87 11.07 -10.32
CA SER A 146 -6.78 12.13 -9.89
C SER A 146 -6.04 13.29 -9.23
N LYS A 147 -6.55 14.52 -9.43
CA LYS A 147 -6.01 15.76 -8.82
C LYS A 147 -6.55 16.04 -7.41
N ASP A 148 -7.47 15.21 -6.94
CA ASP A 148 -8.21 15.42 -5.70
C ASP A 148 -7.75 14.49 -4.55
N CYS A 149 -6.59 13.82 -4.71
CA CYS A 149 -6.04 12.97 -3.67
C CYS A 149 -5.62 13.77 -2.44
N VAL A 150 -5.70 13.12 -1.28
CA VAL A 150 -5.31 13.71 0.01
C VAL A 150 -3.81 13.99 0.06
N ILE A 151 -2.99 13.05 -0.44
CA ILE A 151 -1.53 13.14 -0.41
C ILE A 151 -0.94 12.55 -1.69
N TYR A 152 0.23 13.04 -2.10
CA TYR A 152 0.90 12.58 -3.33
C TYR A 152 2.35 12.23 -3.06
N ALA A 153 2.83 11.19 -3.74
CA ALA A 153 4.24 10.80 -3.77
C ALA A 153 4.66 10.32 -5.17
N PRO A 154 5.97 10.32 -5.50
CA PRO A 154 6.41 9.79 -6.79
C PRO A 154 5.98 8.33 -6.98
N GLY A 155 5.22 8.06 -8.05
CA GLY A 155 4.70 6.73 -8.38
C GLY A 155 5.07 6.26 -9.78
N GLU A 156 5.83 7.04 -10.56
CA GLU A 156 6.31 6.64 -11.87
C GLU A 156 7.75 6.15 -11.84
N ASN A 157 8.05 5.12 -12.64
CA ASN A 157 9.36 4.53 -12.81
C ASN A 157 10.04 4.16 -11.48
N VAL A 158 9.29 3.56 -10.58
CA VAL A 158 9.77 3.14 -9.25
C VAL A 158 10.36 1.75 -9.35
N THR A 159 11.66 1.62 -9.06
CA THR A 159 12.35 0.33 -8.97
C THR A 159 12.27 -0.21 -7.55
N SER A 160 11.91 -1.49 -7.39
CA SER A 160 11.82 -2.15 -6.09
C SER A 160 12.03 -3.66 -6.22
N THR A 161 12.07 -4.37 -5.09
CA THR A 161 12.19 -5.82 -5.02
C THR A 161 11.09 -6.51 -5.81
N TYR A 162 11.42 -7.65 -6.41
CA TYR A 162 10.51 -8.44 -7.22
C TYR A 162 10.74 -9.94 -6.99
N LEU A 163 10.07 -10.78 -7.76
CA LEU A 163 10.18 -12.23 -7.65
C LEU A 163 11.63 -12.71 -7.93
N ASN A 164 12.00 -13.85 -7.36
CA ASN A 164 13.30 -14.51 -7.59
C ASN A 164 14.52 -13.63 -7.25
N ASP A 165 14.43 -12.88 -6.15
CA ASP A 165 15.49 -11.95 -5.69
C ASP A 165 15.88 -10.90 -6.74
N SER A 166 14.99 -10.60 -7.68
CA SER A 166 15.18 -9.59 -8.71
C SER A 166 14.60 -8.23 -8.31
N TYR A 167 14.75 -7.27 -9.18
CA TYR A 167 14.16 -5.93 -9.09
C TYR A 167 13.39 -5.63 -10.37
N GLU A 168 12.29 -4.91 -10.23
CA GLU A 168 11.46 -4.48 -11.35
C GLU A 168 11.12 -3.00 -11.22
N THR A 169 10.86 -2.34 -12.35
CA THR A 169 10.44 -0.94 -12.39
C THR A 169 8.97 -0.86 -12.77
N MET A 170 8.16 -0.29 -11.87
CA MET A 170 6.72 -0.20 -12.04
C MET A 170 6.23 1.24 -11.92
N THR A 171 5.06 1.52 -12.50
CA THR A 171 4.39 2.83 -12.45
C THR A 171 2.94 2.66 -12.03
N GLY A 172 2.48 3.50 -11.10
CA GLY A 172 1.09 3.53 -10.65
C GLY A 172 0.92 4.20 -9.28
N THR A 173 -0.33 4.48 -8.94
CA THR A 173 -0.68 4.98 -7.61
C THR A 173 -0.34 3.99 -6.50
N SER A 174 -0.24 2.69 -6.80
CA SER A 174 0.23 1.64 -5.88
C SER A 174 1.63 1.93 -5.32
N MET A 175 2.57 2.38 -6.18
CA MET A 175 3.95 2.72 -5.80
C MET A 175 3.99 3.98 -4.94
N ALA A 176 3.17 4.97 -5.28
CA ALA A 176 3.00 6.18 -4.49
C ALA A 176 2.43 5.85 -3.09
N THR A 177 1.41 4.99 -3.03
CA THR A 177 0.78 4.53 -1.79
C THR A 177 1.79 3.87 -0.86
N ALA A 178 2.62 2.98 -1.38
CA ALA A 178 3.69 2.35 -0.61
C ALA A 178 4.70 3.37 -0.05
N LYS A 179 5.05 4.41 -0.81
CA LYS A 179 5.90 5.52 -0.33
C LYS A 179 5.22 6.31 0.77
N VAL A 180 3.97 6.72 0.57
CA VAL A 180 3.19 7.44 1.61
C VAL A 180 3.12 6.61 2.89
N THR A 181 2.83 5.31 2.77
CA THR A 181 2.81 4.38 3.91
C THR A 181 4.14 4.36 4.66
N GLY A 182 5.26 4.24 3.95
CA GLY A 182 6.58 4.27 4.57
C GLY A 182 6.87 5.58 5.32
N TYR A 183 6.51 6.73 4.77
CA TYR A 183 6.68 8.02 5.43
C TYR A 183 5.77 8.18 6.65
N ILE A 184 4.50 7.80 6.55
CA ILE A 184 3.57 7.83 7.70
C ILE A 184 4.04 6.88 8.79
N ALA A 185 4.52 5.68 8.45
CA ALA A 185 5.10 4.76 9.42
C ALA A 185 6.29 5.35 10.20
N LYS A 186 7.15 6.18 9.54
CA LYS A 186 8.19 6.93 10.24
C LYS A 186 7.63 7.95 11.22
N GLU A 187 6.53 8.63 10.87
CA GLU A 187 5.89 9.60 11.76
C GLU A 187 5.27 8.89 12.96
N ILE A 188 4.61 7.75 12.76
CA ILE A 188 4.08 6.89 13.84
C ILE A 188 5.21 6.48 14.79
N LYS A 189 6.31 5.95 14.26
CA LYS A 189 7.49 5.57 15.06
C LYS A 189 8.03 6.74 15.88
N ASN A 190 8.03 7.94 15.32
CA ASN A 190 8.50 9.16 15.99
C ASN A 190 7.44 9.80 16.90
N LYS A 191 6.28 9.16 17.06
CA LYS A 191 5.14 9.64 17.87
C LYS A 191 4.64 11.02 17.43
N ARG A 192 4.68 11.30 16.13
CA ARG A 192 4.18 12.55 15.55
C ARG A 192 2.72 12.42 15.19
N ASP A 193 2.04 13.54 15.10
CA ASP A 193 0.64 13.63 14.70
C ASP A 193 0.51 13.38 13.20
N ILE A 194 -0.17 12.28 12.83
CA ILE A 194 -0.35 11.85 11.45
C ILE A 194 -1.30 12.78 10.69
N VAL A 195 -2.33 13.30 11.34
CA VAL A 195 -3.28 14.21 10.70
C VAL A 195 -2.53 15.49 10.29
N LYS A 196 -1.77 16.05 11.22
CA LYS A 196 -0.93 17.22 10.95
C LYS A 196 0.12 16.95 9.88
N PHE A 197 0.76 15.77 9.90
CA PHE A 197 1.72 15.39 8.86
C PHE A 197 1.07 15.39 7.46
N VAL A 198 -0.11 14.79 7.32
CA VAL A 198 -0.83 14.72 6.04
C VAL A 198 -1.26 16.11 5.56
N GLU A 199 -1.77 16.96 6.46
CA GLU A 199 -2.17 18.33 6.15
C GLU A 199 -0.99 19.21 5.69
N GLU A 200 0.17 19.06 6.33
CA GLU A 200 1.38 19.86 6.04
C GLU A 200 2.16 19.34 4.81
N ASN A 201 1.96 18.07 4.40
CA ASN A 201 2.74 17.38 3.38
C ASN A 201 1.90 16.83 2.24
N LYS A 202 1.00 17.63 1.67
CA LYS A 202 0.17 17.19 0.53
C LYS A 202 1.01 16.59 -0.61
N TYR A 203 2.24 17.06 -0.81
CA TYR A 203 3.16 16.59 -1.84
C TYR A 203 4.49 16.15 -1.24
N ILE A 204 4.79 14.87 -1.29
CA ILE A 204 6.05 14.29 -0.82
C ILE A 204 7.07 14.29 -1.97
N TYR A 205 7.66 15.45 -2.27
CA TYR A 205 8.71 15.56 -3.30
C TYR A 205 10.11 15.19 -2.80
N LYS A 206 10.38 15.46 -1.53
CA LYS A 206 11.71 15.38 -0.92
C LYS A 206 11.73 14.40 0.22
N GLY A 207 12.13 13.24 -0.06
CA GLY A 207 12.37 12.16 0.88
C GLY A 207 12.81 10.93 0.13
N VAL A 208 12.72 10.98 -1.16
CA VAL A 208 13.40 10.05 -2.04
C VAL A 208 14.82 10.58 -2.21
N VAL A 209 15.60 10.46 -1.15
CA VAL A 209 17.04 10.34 -1.32
C VAL A 209 17.17 9.02 -2.04
N GLY A 210 17.69 9.08 -3.24
CA GLY A 210 17.84 7.93 -4.11
C GLY A 210 18.48 6.76 -3.39
N VAL A 211 18.02 5.60 -3.76
CA VAL A 211 18.79 4.37 -3.65
C VAL A 211 19.92 4.45 -4.66
#